data_37353427d34c1d0b80e0445e4a807cd9
#
_entry.id   37353427d34c1d0b80e0445e4a807cd9
#
_cell.length_a   1.000
_cell.length_b   1.000
_cell.length_c   1.000
_cell.angle_alpha   90.00
_cell.angle_beta   90.00
_cell.angle_gamma   90.00
#
_symmetry.space_group_name_H-M   'P 1'
#
loop_
_entity.id
_entity.type
_entity.pdbx_description
1 polymer ?
#
loop_
_entity_poly.entity_id
_entity_poly.type
_entity_poly.pdbx_seq_one_letter_code
_entity_poly.pdbx_strand_id
1 'polypeptide(L)'
;MVDRSELQRMARTIDAHRKQLDDLHTQIDRVAKVIDEHAVTTGILSHLQKAAANGTTSAPLTIGSGVTLRYTHEGDEEGTALVDLGSGVFGEKPWSEAETITQERLDGIQLLQEELTQQSTALEEKITGLAEAFNEAAEHLTTAQAPPSEPTQAEQP
;
A
#
# COMPACT_ATOMS: atom_id res chain seq x y z
N MET A 1 20.13 -24.63 -23.82
CA MET A 1 20.69 -23.40 -24.44
C MET A 1 19.59 -22.37 -24.53
N VAL A 2 19.83 -21.20 -24.00
CA VAL A 2 18.84 -20.11 -24.02
C VAL A 2 18.81 -19.52 -25.43
N ASP A 3 17.65 -19.47 -26.05
CA ASP A 3 17.46 -18.87 -27.36
C ASP A 3 16.82 -17.47 -27.27
N ARG A 4 16.78 -16.75 -28.39
CA ARG A 4 16.21 -15.41 -28.47
C ARG A 4 14.71 -15.37 -28.09
N SER A 5 14.00 -16.45 -28.34
CA SER A 5 12.56 -16.54 -28.02
C SER A 5 12.35 -16.71 -26.52
N GLU A 6 13.27 -17.38 -25.84
CA GLU A 6 13.26 -17.55 -24.40
C GLU A 6 13.57 -16.24 -23.68
N LEU A 7 14.54 -15.47 -24.17
CA LEU A 7 14.81 -14.12 -23.67
C LEU A 7 13.60 -13.19 -23.82
N GLN A 8 12.89 -13.26 -24.94
CA GLN A 8 11.67 -12.47 -25.13
C GLN A 8 10.57 -12.88 -24.17
N ARG A 9 10.43 -14.18 -23.86
CA ARG A 9 9.48 -14.64 -22.84
C ARG A 9 9.83 -14.14 -21.46
N MET A 10 11.11 -14.21 -21.09
CA MET A 10 11.60 -13.69 -19.80
C MET A 10 11.33 -12.18 -19.68
N ALA A 11 11.62 -11.40 -20.70
CA ALA A 11 11.35 -9.96 -20.72
C ALA A 11 9.86 -9.65 -20.50
N ARG A 12 8.97 -10.36 -21.20
CA ARG A 12 7.51 -10.20 -21.04
C ARG A 12 7.04 -10.56 -19.62
N THR A 13 7.62 -11.60 -19.05
CA THR A 13 7.30 -12.01 -17.66
C THR A 13 7.74 -10.96 -16.67
N ILE A 14 8.94 -10.40 -16.84
CA ILE A 14 9.44 -9.29 -15.99
C ILE A 14 8.52 -8.07 -16.11
N ASP A 15 8.12 -7.68 -17.31
CA ASP A 15 7.22 -6.55 -17.52
C ASP A 15 5.83 -6.77 -16.90
N ALA A 16 5.29 -7.99 -17.00
CA ALA A 16 4.03 -8.35 -16.36
C ALA A 16 4.13 -8.25 -14.84
N HIS A 17 5.21 -8.73 -14.25
CA HIS A 17 5.43 -8.62 -12.80
C HIS A 17 5.65 -7.19 -12.34
N ARG A 18 6.32 -6.35 -13.13
CA ARG A 18 6.47 -4.92 -12.83
C ARG A 18 5.13 -4.20 -12.79
N LYS A 19 4.25 -4.48 -13.75
CA LYS A 19 2.88 -3.94 -13.74
C LYS A 19 2.10 -4.39 -12.51
N GLN A 20 2.21 -5.66 -12.15
CA GLN A 20 1.58 -6.19 -10.95
C GLN A 20 2.13 -5.52 -9.69
N LEU A 21 3.42 -5.25 -9.63
CA LEU A 21 4.07 -4.53 -8.53
C LEU A 21 3.54 -3.09 -8.41
N ASP A 22 3.40 -2.38 -9.53
CA ASP A 22 2.84 -1.03 -9.56
C ASP A 22 1.39 -1.02 -9.05
N ASP A 23 0.58 -2.00 -9.42
CA ASP A 23 -0.79 -2.17 -8.92
C ASP A 23 -0.81 -2.43 -7.41
N LEU A 24 0.10 -3.26 -6.89
CA LEU A 24 0.25 -3.51 -5.45
C LEU A 24 0.64 -2.23 -4.70
N HIS A 25 1.58 -1.45 -5.20
CA HIS A 25 1.98 -0.17 -4.61
C HIS A 25 0.80 0.81 -4.57
N THR A 26 0.00 0.87 -5.61
CA THR A 26 -1.22 1.69 -5.64
C THR A 26 -2.22 1.25 -4.58
N GLN A 27 -2.41 -0.05 -4.40
CA GLN A 27 -3.29 -0.59 -3.36
C GLN A 27 -2.76 -0.29 -1.95
N ILE A 28 -1.45 -0.44 -1.73
CA ILE A 28 -0.79 -0.12 -0.46
C ILE A 28 -1.00 1.36 -0.11
N ASP A 29 -0.83 2.26 -1.06
CA ASP A 29 -1.04 3.70 -0.86
C ASP A 29 -2.49 4.04 -0.51
N ARG A 30 -3.45 3.38 -1.15
CA ARG A 30 -4.88 3.54 -0.82
C ARG A 30 -5.19 3.06 0.58
N VAL A 31 -4.68 1.90 0.95
CA VAL A 31 -4.86 1.34 2.30
C VAL A 31 -4.21 2.22 3.36
N ALA A 32 -3.03 2.78 3.09
CA ALA A 32 -2.36 3.72 4.00
C ALA A 32 -3.22 4.95 4.31
N LYS A 33 -3.89 5.51 3.31
CA LYS A 33 -4.82 6.64 3.50
C LYS A 33 -6.02 6.26 4.37
N VAL A 34 -6.58 5.09 4.16
CA VAL A 34 -7.71 4.59 4.98
C VAL A 34 -7.27 4.36 6.43
N ILE A 35 -6.05 3.85 6.64
CA ILE A 35 -5.46 3.71 7.98
C ILE A 35 -5.35 5.07 8.66
N ASP A 36 -4.83 6.08 7.97
CA ASP A 36 -4.69 7.43 8.52
C ASP A 36 -6.05 8.04 8.90
N GLU A 37 -7.08 7.88 8.06
CA GLU A 37 -8.44 8.34 8.35
C GLU A 37 -9.02 7.66 9.60
N HIS A 38 -8.84 6.36 9.75
CA HIS A 38 -9.30 5.62 10.92
C HIS A 38 -8.54 6.02 12.19
N ALA A 39 -7.24 6.24 12.09
CA ALA A 39 -6.42 6.69 13.21
C ALA A 39 -6.84 8.07 13.71
N VAL A 40 -7.13 9.00 12.78
CA VAL A 40 -7.65 10.33 13.12
C VAL A 40 -9.02 10.22 13.79
N THR A 41 -9.92 9.41 13.26
CA THR A 41 -11.25 9.19 13.82
C THR A 41 -11.17 8.63 15.25
N THR A 42 -10.37 7.60 15.46
CA THR A 42 -10.15 7.00 16.79
C THR A 42 -9.57 8.01 17.76
N GLY A 43 -8.60 8.82 17.32
CA GLY A 43 -8.00 9.88 18.12
C GLY A 43 -8.98 10.95 18.54
N ILE A 44 -9.87 11.38 17.64
CA ILE A 44 -10.92 12.36 17.94
C ILE A 44 -11.93 11.79 18.94
N LEU A 45 -12.42 10.58 18.73
CA LEU A 45 -13.37 9.92 19.63
C LEU A 45 -12.78 9.72 21.02
N SER A 46 -11.53 9.31 21.12
CA SER A 46 -10.81 9.18 22.40
C SER A 46 -10.68 10.53 23.12
N HIS A 47 -10.31 11.58 22.36
CA HIS A 47 -10.20 12.93 22.92
C HIS A 47 -11.56 13.45 23.46
N LEU A 48 -12.63 13.27 22.68
CA LEU A 48 -13.97 13.69 23.08
C LEU A 48 -14.44 12.99 24.36
N GLN A 49 -14.19 11.69 24.49
CA GLN A 49 -14.54 10.92 25.69
C GLN A 49 -13.80 11.45 26.94
N LYS A 50 -12.50 11.68 26.80
CA LYS A 50 -11.66 12.18 27.91
C LYS A 50 -12.04 13.60 28.29
N ALA A 51 -12.34 14.47 27.34
CA ALA A 51 -12.70 15.84 27.55
C ALA A 51 -14.14 15.97 28.16
N ALA A 52 -15.08 15.13 27.70
CA ALA A 52 -16.45 15.11 28.24
C ALA A 52 -16.50 14.76 29.71
N ALA A 53 -15.60 13.93 30.22
CA ALA A 53 -15.50 13.62 31.64
C ALA A 53 -15.25 14.86 32.55
N ASN A 54 -14.73 15.93 31.97
CA ASN A 54 -14.45 17.21 32.62
C ASN A 54 -15.51 18.30 32.34
N GLY A 55 -16.62 17.94 31.67
CA GLY A 55 -17.70 18.84 31.30
C GLY A 55 -17.73 19.16 29.81
N THR A 56 -18.10 20.39 29.44
CA THR A 56 -18.22 20.81 28.04
C THR A 56 -16.92 20.65 27.26
N THR A 57 -17.00 20.01 26.12
CA THR A 57 -15.86 19.79 25.21
C THR A 57 -16.16 20.27 23.80
N SER A 58 -15.12 20.56 23.03
CA SER A 58 -15.26 20.91 21.64
C SER A 58 -14.16 20.31 20.76
N ALA A 59 -14.50 20.03 19.53
CA ALA A 59 -13.56 19.53 18.53
C ALA A 59 -13.79 20.17 17.16
N PRO A 60 -12.74 20.37 16.36
CA PRO A 60 -12.90 20.79 14.97
C PRO A 60 -13.35 19.58 14.12
N LEU A 61 -14.35 19.78 13.28
CA LEU A 61 -14.84 18.79 12.32
C LEU A 61 -14.64 19.32 10.90
N THR A 62 -13.82 18.65 10.12
CA THR A 62 -13.63 18.98 8.72
C THR A 62 -14.78 18.41 7.89
N ILE A 63 -15.51 19.28 7.20
CA ILE A 63 -16.66 18.90 6.36
C ILE A 63 -16.31 18.82 4.87
N GLY A 64 -15.10 19.14 4.48
CA GLY A 64 -14.61 19.13 3.12
C GLY A 64 -14.24 20.51 2.59
N SER A 65 -13.58 20.54 1.44
CA SER A 65 -13.14 21.78 0.75
C SER A 65 -12.38 22.78 1.63
N GLY A 66 -11.64 22.28 2.62
CA GLY A 66 -10.90 23.12 3.60
C GLY A 66 -11.78 23.79 4.66
N VAL A 67 -13.06 23.46 4.71
CA VAL A 67 -14.01 24.00 5.70
C VAL A 67 -14.03 23.12 6.94
N THR A 68 -13.87 23.74 8.09
CA THR A 68 -13.91 23.09 9.39
C THR A 68 -14.94 23.75 10.28
N LEU A 69 -15.81 22.94 10.85
CA LEU A 69 -16.78 23.38 11.85
C LEU A 69 -16.25 23.09 13.25
N ARG A 70 -16.69 23.88 14.22
CA ARG A 70 -16.46 23.57 15.63
C ARG A 70 -17.68 22.86 16.19
N TYR A 71 -17.50 21.59 16.56
CA TYR A 71 -18.50 20.85 17.30
C TYR A 71 -18.32 21.09 18.79
N THR A 72 -19.41 21.41 19.51
CA THR A 72 -19.42 21.59 20.96
C THR A 72 -20.41 20.61 21.55
N HIS A 73 -19.98 19.86 22.57
CA HIS A 73 -20.80 18.95 23.35
C HIS A 73 -20.89 19.46 24.79
N GLU A 74 -22.10 19.60 25.28
CA GLU A 74 -22.37 20.07 26.64
C GLU A 74 -22.69 18.90 27.56
N GLY A 75 -22.15 18.93 28.75
CA GLY A 75 -22.36 17.91 29.77
C GLY A 75 -21.14 17.02 29.99
N ASP A 76 -21.24 16.13 30.95
CA ASP A 76 -20.21 15.23 31.41
C ASP A 76 -20.42 13.77 30.93
N GLU A 77 -21.55 13.51 30.28
CA GLU A 77 -21.81 12.22 29.63
C GLU A 77 -21.26 12.18 28.23
N GLU A 78 -20.84 11.01 27.81
CA GLU A 78 -20.38 10.84 26.44
C GLU A 78 -21.52 11.08 25.42
N GLY A 79 -21.19 11.67 24.28
CA GLY A 79 -22.11 11.85 23.17
C GLY A 79 -22.25 10.61 22.32
N THR A 80 -23.02 10.73 21.24
CA THR A 80 -23.23 9.68 20.25
C THR A 80 -22.65 10.08 18.90
N ALA A 81 -22.32 9.08 18.09
CA ALA A 81 -21.89 9.22 16.71
C ALA A 81 -22.72 8.33 15.81
N LEU A 82 -22.96 8.78 14.60
CA LEU A 82 -23.60 7.98 13.57
C LEU A 82 -22.53 7.17 12.86
N VAL A 83 -22.59 5.85 12.97
CA VAL A 83 -21.60 4.91 12.44
C VAL A 83 -22.18 4.15 11.25
N ASP A 84 -21.45 4.12 10.13
CA ASP A 84 -21.77 3.27 8.99
C ASP A 84 -21.54 1.79 9.37
N LEU A 85 -22.61 1.01 9.37
CA LEU A 85 -22.60 -0.43 9.70
C LEU A 85 -22.50 -1.33 8.45
N GLY A 86 -22.40 -0.72 7.28
CA GLY A 86 -22.36 -1.41 5.99
C GLY A 86 -23.69 -1.38 5.24
N SER A 87 -23.61 -1.58 3.93
CA SER A 87 -24.80 -1.62 3.02
C SER A 87 -25.73 -0.40 3.12
N GLY A 88 -25.19 0.78 3.43
CA GLY A 88 -25.98 2.00 3.60
C GLY A 88 -26.77 2.08 4.90
N VAL A 89 -26.54 1.17 5.84
CA VAL A 89 -27.17 1.17 7.18
C VAL A 89 -26.27 1.92 8.15
N PHE A 90 -26.84 2.93 8.82
CA PHE A 90 -26.17 3.72 9.86
C PHE A 90 -26.82 3.48 11.22
N GLY A 91 -26.00 3.38 12.24
CA GLY A 91 -26.45 3.23 13.62
C GLY A 91 -25.88 4.32 14.51
N GLU A 92 -26.72 4.84 15.40
CA GLU A 92 -26.26 5.76 16.44
C GLU A 92 -25.62 4.98 17.57
N LYS A 93 -24.37 5.31 17.89
CA LYS A 93 -23.54 4.62 18.88
C LYS A 93 -22.91 5.61 19.85
N PRO A 94 -22.74 5.26 21.13
CA PRO A 94 -21.90 6.04 22.03
C PRO A 94 -20.48 6.19 21.48
N TRP A 95 -19.78 7.27 21.80
CA TRP A 95 -18.41 7.48 21.33
C TRP A 95 -17.46 6.33 21.67
N SER A 96 -17.59 5.75 22.86
CA SER A 96 -16.80 4.58 23.29
C SER A 96 -17.00 3.37 22.37
N GLU A 97 -18.23 3.10 21.98
CA GLU A 97 -18.56 2.00 21.07
C GLU A 97 -18.13 2.31 19.63
N ALA A 98 -18.31 3.55 19.19
CA ALA A 98 -17.85 4.01 17.89
C ALA A 98 -16.30 3.91 17.78
N GLU A 99 -15.58 4.24 18.83
CA GLU A 99 -14.13 4.07 18.92
C GLU A 99 -13.72 2.60 18.80
N THR A 100 -14.39 1.71 19.53
CA THR A 100 -14.13 0.27 19.48
C THR A 100 -14.36 -0.30 18.08
N ILE A 101 -15.47 0.05 17.44
CA ILE A 101 -15.78 -0.36 16.07
C ILE A 101 -14.71 0.15 15.09
N THR A 102 -14.31 1.39 15.23
CA THR A 102 -13.28 2.01 14.38
C THR A 102 -11.92 1.35 14.58
N GLN A 103 -11.55 1.04 15.84
CA GLN A 103 -10.29 0.36 16.15
C GLN A 103 -10.27 -1.07 15.60
N GLU A 104 -11.35 -1.82 15.70
CA GLU A 104 -11.46 -3.17 15.13
C GLU A 104 -11.30 -3.13 13.60
N ARG A 105 -11.91 -2.15 12.94
CA ARG A 105 -11.74 -1.92 11.51
C ARG A 105 -10.30 -1.57 11.15
N LEU A 106 -9.69 -0.68 11.94
CA LEU A 106 -8.29 -0.30 11.77
C LEU A 106 -7.36 -1.50 11.87
N ASP A 107 -7.55 -2.35 12.87
CA ASP A 107 -6.75 -3.57 13.06
C ASP A 107 -6.86 -4.50 11.85
N GLY A 108 -8.06 -4.68 11.31
CA GLY A 108 -8.29 -5.47 10.09
C GLY A 108 -7.61 -4.89 8.84
N ILE A 109 -7.65 -3.56 8.70
CA ILE A 109 -7.01 -2.86 7.57
C ILE A 109 -5.48 -2.92 7.68
N GLN A 110 -4.94 -2.85 8.89
CA GLN A 110 -3.50 -3.00 9.12
C GLN A 110 -2.99 -4.40 8.74
N LEU A 111 -3.77 -5.44 9.03
CA LEU A 111 -3.46 -6.81 8.57
C LEU A 111 -3.45 -6.90 7.04
N LEU A 112 -4.40 -6.26 6.38
CA LEU A 112 -4.42 -6.19 4.91
C LEU A 112 -3.18 -5.46 4.37
N GLN A 113 -2.77 -4.38 4.99
CA GLN A 113 -1.56 -3.64 4.61
C GLN A 113 -0.30 -4.51 4.74
N GLU A 114 -0.18 -5.27 5.82
CA GLU A 114 0.93 -6.21 6.01
C GLU A 114 0.96 -7.27 4.92
N GLU A 115 -0.19 -7.85 4.59
CA GLU A 115 -0.31 -8.86 3.53
C GLU A 115 0.10 -8.30 2.17
N LEU A 116 -0.39 -7.11 1.80
CA LEU A 116 -0.03 -6.45 0.55
C LEU A 116 1.46 -6.10 0.50
N THR A 117 2.05 -5.67 1.61
CA THR A 117 3.48 -5.37 1.72
C THR A 117 4.32 -6.63 1.56
N GLN A 118 3.92 -7.75 2.15
CA GLN A 118 4.59 -9.03 1.97
C GLN A 118 4.52 -9.52 0.52
N GLN A 119 3.37 -9.38 -0.13
CA GLN A 119 3.21 -9.71 -1.56
C GLN A 119 4.11 -8.83 -2.44
N SER A 120 4.20 -7.54 -2.13
CA SER A 120 5.08 -6.59 -2.82
C SER A 120 6.54 -7.00 -2.71
N THR A 121 7.01 -7.29 -1.50
CA THR A 121 8.39 -7.73 -1.25
C THR A 121 8.72 -9.04 -1.98
N ALA A 122 7.83 -10.02 -1.92
CA ALA A 122 8.01 -11.29 -2.63
C ALA A 122 8.08 -11.11 -4.15
N LEU A 123 7.27 -10.20 -4.69
CA LEU A 123 7.27 -9.89 -6.12
C LEU A 123 8.53 -9.13 -6.55
N GLU A 124 9.02 -8.20 -5.73
CA GLU A 124 10.30 -7.51 -5.94
C GLU A 124 11.47 -8.48 -6.01
N GLU A 125 11.56 -9.42 -5.07
CA GLU A 125 12.57 -10.48 -5.07
C GLU A 125 12.49 -11.35 -6.32
N LYS A 126 11.28 -11.70 -6.73
CA LYS A 126 11.05 -12.49 -7.95
C LYS A 126 11.47 -11.73 -9.22
N ILE A 127 11.18 -10.45 -9.30
CA ILE A 127 11.59 -9.58 -10.41
C ILE A 127 13.12 -9.49 -10.46
N THR A 128 13.77 -9.29 -9.31
CA THR A 128 15.23 -9.23 -9.21
C THR A 128 15.87 -10.52 -9.71
N GLY A 129 15.40 -11.68 -9.25
CA GLY A 129 15.90 -12.97 -9.68
C GLY A 129 15.70 -13.23 -11.18
N LEU A 130 14.56 -12.84 -11.73
CA LEU A 130 14.28 -12.96 -13.16
C LEU A 130 15.15 -12.01 -13.99
N ALA A 131 15.42 -10.81 -13.50
CA ALA A 131 16.28 -9.84 -14.18
C ALA A 131 17.74 -10.31 -14.21
N GLU A 132 18.24 -10.88 -13.13
CA GLU A 132 19.57 -11.49 -13.05
C GLU A 132 19.70 -12.66 -14.04
N ALA A 133 18.72 -13.57 -14.04
CA ALA A 133 18.70 -14.70 -14.99
C ALA A 133 18.60 -14.23 -16.44
N PHE A 134 17.84 -13.18 -16.71
CA PHE A 134 17.76 -12.57 -18.04
C PHE A 134 19.11 -12.00 -18.50
N ASN A 135 19.81 -11.27 -17.63
CA ASN A 135 21.11 -10.67 -17.92
C ASN A 135 22.16 -11.74 -18.21
N GLU A 136 22.25 -12.79 -17.37
CA GLU A 136 23.15 -13.92 -17.59
C GLU A 136 22.87 -14.62 -18.92
N ALA A 137 21.61 -14.87 -19.23
CA ALA A 137 21.21 -15.50 -20.49
C ALA A 137 21.54 -14.62 -21.71
N ALA A 138 21.37 -13.31 -21.61
CA ALA A 138 21.70 -12.35 -22.64
C ALA A 138 23.23 -12.28 -22.90
N GLU A 139 24.05 -12.30 -21.84
CA GLU A 139 25.50 -12.32 -21.94
C GLU A 139 25.99 -13.59 -22.64
N HIS A 140 25.45 -14.75 -22.29
CA HIS A 140 25.79 -16.01 -22.97
C HIS A 140 25.45 -15.99 -24.44
N LEU A 141 24.35 -15.40 -24.83
CA LEU A 141 23.96 -15.28 -26.26
C LEU A 141 24.89 -14.35 -27.02
N THR A 142 25.31 -13.24 -26.41
CA THR A 142 26.23 -12.29 -27.01
C THR A 142 27.63 -12.91 -27.21
N THR A 143 28.09 -13.66 -26.18
CA THR A 143 29.40 -14.33 -26.25
C THR A 143 29.44 -15.45 -27.31
N ALA A 144 28.33 -16.16 -27.46
CA ALA A 144 28.22 -17.23 -28.47
C ALA A 144 28.15 -16.70 -29.91
N GLN A 145 27.79 -15.46 -30.14
CA GLN A 145 27.68 -14.79 -31.43
C GLN A 145 28.91 -13.93 -31.80
N ALA A 146 29.91 -13.81 -30.90
CA ALA A 146 31.13 -13.10 -31.22
C ALA A 146 31.89 -13.85 -32.37
N PRO A 147 32.21 -13.19 -33.46
CA PRO A 147 32.98 -13.84 -34.53
C PRO A 147 34.35 -14.22 -33.97
N PRO A 148 34.94 -15.36 -34.41
CA PRO A 148 36.30 -15.72 -34.05
C PRO A 148 37.23 -14.61 -34.55
N SER A 149 38.02 -14.04 -33.63
CA SER A 149 39.08 -13.11 -33.99
C SER A 149 40.01 -13.80 -34.93
N GLU A 150 40.04 -13.39 -36.21
CA GLU A 150 41.02 -13.83 -37.16
C GLU A 150 42.42 -13.51 -36.62
N PRO A 151 43.35 -14.46 -36.60
CA PRO A 151 44.72 -14.16 -36.28
C PRO A 151 45.28 -13.29 -37.41
N THR A 152 45.66 -12.07 -37.08
CA THR A 152 46.42 -11.20 -37.99
C THR A 152 47.68 -11.94 -38.40
N GLN A 153 47.73 -12.42 -39.65
CA GLN A 153 48.99 -12.87 -40.24
C GLN A 153 49.89 -11.66 -40.33
N ALA A 154 50.92 -11.64 -39.50
CA ALA A 154 52.03 -10.74 -39.69
C ALA A 154 52.73 -11.16 -40.98
N GLU A 155 52.56 -10.37 -42.02
CA GLU A 155 53.41 -10.40 -43.19
C GLU A 155 54.80 -9.95 -42.73
N GLN A 156 55.76 -10.87 -42.86
CA GLN A 156 57.15 -10.50 -42.82
C GLN A 156 57.62 -10.28 -44.27
N PRO A 157 58.54 -9.29 -44.52
CA PRO A 157 59.13 -8.94 -45.81
C PRO A 157 60.08 -9.99 -46.35
#